data_67669dca927e625563134fb684661ef5
#
_entry.id   67669dca927e625563134fb684661ef5
#
_cell.length_a   1.000
_cell.length_b   1.000
_cell.length_c   1.000
_cell.angle_alpha   90.00
_cell.angle_beta   90.00
_cell.angle_gamma   90.00
#
_symmetry.space_group_name_H-M   'P 1'
#
loop_
_entity.id
_entity.type
_entity.pdbx_description
1 polymer ?
#
loop_
_entity_poly.entity_id
_entity_poly.type
_entity_poly.pdbx_seq_one_letter_code
_entity_poly.pdbx_strand_id
1 'polypeptide(L)'
;PQQVRQIATYVYIEMLKAGYTQVAEFHYLHHQQNGRAYDNPAEMALQVRQAAVDTGIGQTLLPVLYSHSGFGGQSPNAGQARFIHDLDAYVRLQEQLGQNIDALKHNQGVCFHSLRAVTKSQIETALTSLPQAWPVHIHIAEQVKEVDDCVAWSGQRPVQWLANEVGFDARWCLIHATHVNTDEVLTIAKSQAVVGLCPSTEANLGDGIFPITDLIAHGGRLGIGSDSHVCVSVAEELRLLEYGQRLRDQQRNRVYSSAQPS
;
A
#
# COMPACT_ATOMS: atom_id res chain seq x y z
N PRO A 1 11.14 -20.25 -1.80
CA PRO A 1 9.86 -20.20 -1.08
C PRO A 1 10.03 -20.35 0.43
N GLN A 2 10.65 -21.45 0.93
CA GLN A 2 10.78 -21.71 2.37
C GLN A 2 11.44 -20.55 3.15
N GLN A 3 12.49 -19.93 2.62
CA GLN A 3 13.14 -18.77 3.27
C GLN A 3 12.20 -17.57 3.40
N VAL A 4 11.36 -17.32 2.42
CA VAL A 4 10.35 -16.24 2.47
C VAL A 4 9.36 -16.50 3.60
N ARG A 5 8.86 -17.75 3.75
CA ARG A 5 7.99 -18.11 4.88
C ARG A 5 8.69 -17.89 6.22
N GLN A 6 9.95 -18.31 6.36
CA GLN A 6 10.70 -18.13 7.60
C GLN A 6 10.89 -16.65 7.96
N ILE A 7 11.23 -15.82 6.97
CA ILE A 7 11.41 -14.37 7.16
C ILE A 7 10.06 -13.72 7.52
N ALA A 8 9.00 -14.02 6.77
CA ALA A 8 7.66 -13.48 7.05
C ALA A 8 7.17 -13.92 8.44
N THR A 9 7.37 -15.19 8.83
CA THR A 9 7.04 -15.69 10.17
C THR A 9 7.75 -14.89 11.26
N TYR A 10 9.06 -14.63 11.09
CA TYR A 10 9.81 -13.82 12.03
C TYR A 10 9.27 -12.40 12.15
N VAL A 11 9.02 -11.74 11.01
CA VAL A 11 8.47 -10.37 10.98
C VAL A 11 7.10 -10.33 11.66
N TYR A 12 6.21 -11.28 11.36
CA TYR A 12 4.88 -11.32 11.97
C TYR A 12 4.91 -11.57 13.48
N ILE A 13 5.87 -12.36 13.98
CA ILE A 13 6.09 -12.50 15.43
C ILE A 13 6.49 -11.16 16.04
N GLU A 14 7.44 -10.43 15.42
CA GLU A 14 7.86 -9.12 15.91
C GLU A 14 6.71 -8.09 15.83
N MET A 15 5.90 -8.13 14.79
CA MET A 15 4.70 -7.31 14.68
C MET A 15 3.69 -7.59 15.81
N LEU A 16 3.39 -8.86 16.09
CA LEU A 16 2.49 -9.24 17.19
C LEU A 16 3.03 -8.79 18.56
N LYS A 17 4.34 -8.93 18.80
CA LYS A 17 5.00 -8.43 20.01
C LYS A 17 4.92 -6.91 20.15
N ALA A 18 4.94 -6.20 19.03
CA ALA A 18 4.84 -4.74 18.96
C ALA A 18 3.40 -4.20 19.02
N GLY A 19 2.39 -5.08 19.03
CA GLY A 19 0.97 -4.73 19.16
C GLY A 19 0.18 -4.70 17.86
N TYR A 20 0.78 -5.03 16.72
CA TYR A 20 0.03 -5.24 15.48
C TYR A 20 -0.71 -6.57 15.55
N THR A 21 -2.00 -6.56 15.31
CA THR A 21 -2.83 -7.77 15.29
C THR A 21 -3.26 -8.19 13.90
N GLN A 22 -3.11 -7.27 12.94
CA GLN A 22 -3.42 -7.46 11.53
C GLN A 22 -2.39 -6.74 10.66
N VAL A 23 -2.20 -7.24 9.44
CA VAL A 23 -1.31 -6.66 8.44
C VAL A 23 -1.97 -6.64 7.07
N ALA A 24 -1.82 -5.53 6.35
CA ALA A 24 -2.02 -5.46 4.91
C ALA A 24 -0.65 -5.70 4.26
N GLU A 25 -0.45 -6.89 3.70
CA GLU A 25 0.86 -7.39 3.26
C GLU A 25 1.05 -7.17 1.78
N PHE A 26 1.85 -6.19 1.41
CA PHE A 26 2.27 -5.94 0.03
C PHE A 26 3.25 -7.02 -0.42
N HIS A 27 2.85 -7.86 -1.36
CA HIS A 27 3.66 -8.99 -1.81
C HIS A 27 4.17 -8.78 -3.24
N TYR A 28 5.50 -8.63 -3.36
CA TYR A 28 6.18 -8.34 -4.63
C TYR A 28 6.88 -9.55 -5.28
N LEU A 29 7.33 -10.51 -4.47
CA LEU A 29 8.18 -11.60 -4.94
C LEU A 29 7.35 -12.70 -5.61
N HIS A 30 7.04 -12.54 -6.89
CA HIS A 30 6.23 -13.51 -7.62
C HIS A 30 7.05 -14.60 -8.29
N HIS A 31 8.26 -14.27 -8.74
CA HIS A 31 9.10 -15.14 -9.56
C HIS A 31 10.38 -15.58 -8.86
N GLN A 32 11.03 -16.60 -9.45
CA GLN A 32 12.36 -17.07 -9.07
C GLN A 32 13.40 -15.95 -9.22
N GLN A 33 14.60 -16.15 -8.68
CA GLN A 33 15.68 -15.15 -8.75
C GLN A 33 16.06 -14.73 -10.17
N ASN A 34 15.90 -15.64 -11.13
CA ASN A 34 16.16 -15.40 -12.56
C ASN A 34 14.94 -14.84 -13.32
N GLY A 35 13.86 -14.47 -12.63
CA GLY A 35 12.63 -13.94 -13.22
C GLY A 35 11.69 -15.00 -13.81
N ARG A 36 12.02 -16.30 -13.74
CA ARG A 36 11.12 -17.36 -14.22
C ARG A 36 9.97 -17.60 -13.26
N ALA A 37 8.78 -17.81 -13.79
CA ALA A 37 7.64 -18.20 -12.97
C ALA A 37 7.89 -19.54 -12.26
N TYR A 38 7.24 -19.73 -11.12
CA TYR A 38 7.08 -21.04 -10.49
C TYR A 38 6.00 -21.82 -11.22
N ASP A 39 6.01 -23.17 -11.09
CA ASP A 39 4.95 -24.04 -11.63
C ASP A 39 3.58 -23.66 -11.06
N ASN A 40 3.54 -23.33 -9.76
CA ASN A 40 2.40 -22.65 -9.13
C ASN A 40 2.68 -21.13 -9.08
N PRO A 41 2.01 -20.29 -9.85
CA PRO A 41 2.25 -18.84 -9.84
C PRO A 41 1.95 -18.19 -8.50
N ALA A 42 1.16 -18.82 -7.63
CA ALA A 42 0.88 -18.33 -6.27
C ALA A 42 1.89 -18.82 -5.22
N GLU A 43 2.92 -19.59 -5.59
CA GLU A 43 3.86 -20.26 -4.67
C GLU A 43 4.39 -19.31 -3.60
N MET A 44 4.94 -18.18 -3.99
CA MET A 44 5.56 -17.24 -3.04
C MET A 44 4.52 -16.56 -2.14
N ALA A 45 3.38 -16.17 -2.70
CA ALA A 45 2.27 -15.57 -1.96
C ALA A 45 1.66 -16.55 -0.94
N LEU A 46 1.54 -17.84 -1.30
CA LEU A 46 1.11 -18.90 -0.39
C LEU A 46 2.07 -19.10 0.79
N GLN A 47 3.38 -18.94 0.57
CA GLN A 47 4.37 -19.02 1.65
C GLN A 47 4.19 -17.87 2.66
N VAL A 48 3.91 -16.66 2.19
CA VAL A 48 3.63 -15.48 3.04
C VAL A 48 2.30 -15.66 3.79
N ARG A 49 1.26 -16.18 3.13
CA ARG A 49 -0.01 -16.53 3.78
C ARG A 49 0.18 -17.60 4.86
N GLN A 50 0.97 -18.63 4.57
CA GLN A 50 1.22 -19.68 5.56
C GLN A 50 1.95 -19.14 6.79
N ALA A 51 2.84 -18.17 6.63
CA ALA A 51 3.47 -17.49 7.76
C ALA A 51 2.44 -16.77 8.66
N ALA A 52 1.40 -16.15 8.08
CA ALA A 52 0.32 -15.54 8.85
C ALA A 52 -0.52 -16.60 9.59
N VAL A 53 -0.79 -17.74 8.96
CA VAL A 53 -1.46 -18.89 9.62
C VAL A 53 -0.63 -19.41 10.79
N ASP A 54 0.67 -19.60 10.59
CA ASP A 54 1.58 -20.15 11.61
C ASP A 54 1.69 -19.25 12.84
N THR A 55 1.63 -17.93 12.66
CA THR A 55 1.78 -16.94 13.74
C THR A 55 0.44 -16.50 14.35
N GLY A 56 -0.65 -16.70 13.61
CA GLY A 56 -1.99 -16.28 14.02
C GLY A 56 -2.28 -14.79 13.82
N ILE A 57 -1.41 -14.03 13.15
CA ILE A 57 -1.69 -12.64 12.78
C ILE A 57 -2.82 -12.58 11.73
N GLY A 58 -3.74 -11.65 11.85
CA GLY A 58 -4.71 -11.38 10.79
C GLY A 58 -4.01 -10.81 9.55
N GLN A 59 -4.41 -11.22 8.35
CA GLN A 59 -3.74 -10.80 7.12
C GLN A 59 -4.73 -10.43 6.01
N THR A 60 -4.51 -9.29 5.39
CA THR A 60 -4.98 -9.00 4.03
C THR A 60 -3.80 -9.10 3.10
N LEU A 61 -3.71 -10.20 2.33
CA LEU A 61 -2.62 -10.41 1.39
C LEU A 61 -2.87 -9.62 0.11
N LEU A 62 -1.89 -8.84 -0.30
CA LEU A 62 -1.94 -7.90 -1.40
C LEU A 62 -0.85 -8.23 -2.44
N PRO A 63 -1.06 -9.25 -3.30
CA PRO A 63 -0.18 -9.41 -4.46
C PRO A 63 -0.18 -8.13 -5.28
N VAL A 64 1.01 -7.65 -5.63
CA VAL A 64 1.15 -6.35 -6.28
C VAL A 64 1.19 -6.49 -7.79
N LEU A 65 0.28 -5.84 -8.51
CA LEU A 65 0.41 -5.67 -9.96
C LEU A 65 1.50 -4.65 -10.25
N TYR A 66 2.55 -5.11 -10.92
CA TYR A 66 3.72 -4.34 -11.30
C TYR A 66 4.09 -4.71 -12.73
N SER A 67 3.79 -3.86 -13.72
CA SER A 67 3.97 -4.16 -15.15
C SER A 67 4.97 -3.25 -15.85
N HIS A 68 5.21 -2.04 -15.30
CA HIS A 68 5.98 -0.97 -15.96
C HIS A 68 6.98 -0.33 -15.02
N SER A 69 8.01 0.33 -15.57
CA SER A 69 9.06 1.01 -14.80
C SER A 69 8.84 2.52 -14.64
N GLY A 70 7.79 3.08 -15.26
CA GLY A 70 7.51 4.51 -15.22
C GLY A 70 6.19 4.88 -15.88
N PHE A 71 5.77 6.13 -15.70
CA PHE A 71 4.54 6.66 -16.27
C PHE A 71 4.43 6.45 -17.77
N GLY A 72 3.22 6.23 -18.27
CA GLY A 72 2.98 6.00 -19.69
C GLY A 72 3.36 4.61 -20.18
N GLY A 73 3.55 3.63 -19.29
CA GLY A 73 3.75 2.24 -19.67
C GLY A 73 5.18 1.92 -20.11
N GLN A 74 6.19 2.57 -19.52
CA GLN A 74 7.59 2.31 -19.81
C GLN A 74 7.98 0.85 -19.51
N SER A 75 8.78 0.25 -20.39
CA SER A 75 9.24 -1.14 -20.24
C SER A 75 10.02 -1.33 -18.95
N PRO A 76 9.79 -2.44 -18.21
CA PRO A 76 10.55 -2.75 -17.00
C PRO A 76 12.01 -3.07 -17.31
N ASN A 77 12.87 -2.86 -16.32
CA ASN A 77 14.29 -3.21 -16.41
C ASN A 77 14.56 -4.61 -15.80
N ALA A 78 15.77 -5.14 -16.03
CA ALA A 78 16.14 -6.47 -15.58
C ALA A 78 16.07 -6.67 -14.04
N GLY A 79 16.29 -5.61 -13.26
CA GLY A 79 16.19 -5.66 -11.80
C GLY A 79 14.76 -5.89 -11.28
N GLN A 80 13.76 -5.65 -12.11
CA GLN A 80 12.34 -5.80 -11.78
C GLN A 80 11.79 -7.20 -12.14
N ALA A 81 12.57 -8.07 -12.76
CA ALA A 81 12.12 -9.35 -13.31
C ALA A 81 11.38 -10.26 -12.30
N ARG A 82 11.67 -10.14 -11.00
CA ARG A 82 11.02 -10.93 -9.95
C ARG A 82 9.62 -10.44 -9.59
N PHE A 83 9.27 -9.22 -9.97
CA PHE A 83 8.05 -8.52 -9.58
C PHE A 83 7.02 -8.41 -10.70
N ILE A 84 7.49 -8.53 -11.96
CA ILE A 84 6.69 -8.18 -13.13
C ILE A 84 5.61 -9.22 -13.41
N HIS A 85 4.38 -8.73 -13.52
CA HIS A 85 3.24 -9.47 -14.05
C HIS A 85 2.65 -8.73 -15.26
N ASP A 86 2.15 -9.50 -16.24
CA ASP A 86 1.06 -9.01 -17.07
C ASP A 86 -0.28 -9.13 -16.30
N LEU A 87 -1.30 -8.47 -16.79
CA LEU A 87 -2.59 -8.41 -16.12
C LEU A 87 -3.26 -9.79 -16.02
N ASP A 88 -3.17 -10.61 -17.06
CA ASP A 88 -3.79 -11.94 -17.09
C ASP A 88 -3.12 -12.89 -16.08
N ALA A 89 -1.80 -12.83 -15.97
CA ALA A 89 -1.05 -13.58 -14.96
C ALA A 89 -1.41 -13.13 -13.54
N TYR A 90 -1.60 -11.82 -13.33
CA TYR A 90 -2.04 -11.25 -12.05
C TYR A 90 -3.43 -11.72 -11.66
N VAL A 91 -4.40 -11.69 -12.57
CA VAL A 91 -5.77 -12.15 -12.31
C VAL A 91 -5.77 -13.63 -11.95
N ARG A 92 -5.06 -14.48 -12.73
CA ARG A 92 -4.92 -15.91 -12.42
C ARG A 92 -4.28 -16.18 -11.06
N LEU A 93 -3.27 -15.41 -10.66
CA LEU A 93 -2.65 -15.51 -9.34
C LEU A 93 -3.66 -15.19 -8.24
N GLN A 94 -4.44 -14.13 -8.40
CA GLN A 94 -5.48 -13.72 -7.46
C GLN A 94 -6.58 -14.80 -7.31
N GLU A 95 -7.03 -15.41 -8.40
CA GLU A 95 -8.00 -16.50 -8.40
C GLU A 95 -7.48 -17.74 -7.66
N GLN A 96 -6.22 -18.11 -7.89
CA GLN A 96 -5.61 -19.27 -7.21
C GLN A 96 -5.45 -19.05 -5.70
N LEU A 97 -5.10 -17.83 -5.29
CA LEU A 97 -5.04 -17.47 -3.88
C LEU A 97 -6.41 -17.54 -3.20
N GLY A 98 -7.47 -17.14 -3.90
CA GLY A 98 -8.84 -17.14 -3.37
C GLY A 98 -9.37 -18.51 -2.99
N GLN A 99 -8.81 -19.59 -3.53
CA GLN A 99 -9.23 -20.97 -3.25
C GLN A 99 -8.86 -21.48 -1.84
N ASN A 100 -7.98 -20.80 -1.12
CA ASN A 100 -7.37 -21.28 0.12
C ASN A 100 -7.51 -20.27 1.28
N ILE A 101 -8.63 -19.57 1.40
CA ILE A 101 -8.83 -18.53 2.43
C ILE A 101 -9.61 -19.09 3.63
N ASP A 102 -9.04 -18.97 4.84
CA ASP A 102 -9.82 -18.94 6.08
C ASP A 102 -10.38 -17.52 6.26
N ALA A 103 -11.62 -17.31 5.84
CA ALA A 103 -12.26 -16.01 5.77
C ALA A 103 -12.41 -15.28 7.13
N LEU A 104 -12.15 -15.93 8.25
CA LEU A 104 -12.26 -15.31 9.57
C LEU A 104 -11.03 -14.47 9.94
N LYS A 105 -9.84 -14.82 9.44
CA LYS A 105 -8.58 -14.15 9.80
C LYS A 105 -7.77 -13.67 8.61
N HIS A 106 -8.03 -14.22 7.44
CA HIS A 106 -7.24 -13.95 6.24
C HIS A 106 -8.14 -13.42 5.14
N ASN A 107 -7.70 -12.33 4.54
CA ASN A 107 -8.37 -11.67 3.44
C ASN A 107 -7.40 -11.49 2.27
N GLN A 108 -7.91 -10.99 1.16
CA GLN A 108 -7.17 -10.71 -0.06
C GLN A 108 -7.64 -9.37 -0.62
N GLY A 109 -6.75 -8.66 -1.31
CA GLY A 109 -7.11 -7.39 -1.93
C GLY A 109 -6.42 -7.19 -3.27
N VAL A 110 -6.87 -6.19 -3.99
CA VAL A 110 -6.23 -5.69 -5.21
C VAL A 110 -5.13 -4.72 -4.82
N CYS A 111 -3.96 -4.86 -5.42
CA CYS A 111 -2.87 -3.95 -5.16
C CYS A 111 -2.16 -3.54 -6.44
N PHE A 112 -2.00 -2.25 -6.61
CA PHE A 112 -1.16 -1.64 -7.64
C PHE A 112 0.09 -1.08 -6.99
N HIS A 113 1.27 -1.32 -7.56
CA HIS A 113 2.47 -0.71 -6.99
C HIS A 113 2.32 0.81 -6.92
N SER A 114 2.11 1.46 -8.06
CA SER A 114 1.89 2.91 -8.19
C SER A 114 1.40 3.22 -9.60
N LEU A 115 1.04 4.46 -9.87
CA LEU A 115 0.70 4.93 -11.23
C LEU A 115 1.88 4.84 -12.22
N ARG A 116 3.11 4.70 -11.73
CA ARG A 116 4.31 4.43 -12.53
C ARG A 116 4.33 3.01 -13.08
N ALA A 117 3.71 2.07 -12.37
CA ALA A 117 3.85 0.64 -12.63
C ALA A 117 2.65 0.02 -13.35
N VAL A 118 1.56 0.74 -13.49
CA VAL A 118 0.33 0.28 -14.15
C VAL A 118 -0.26 1.35 -15.05
N THR A 119 -0.94 0.93 -16.11
CA THR A 119 -1.72 1.84 -16.97
C THR A 119 -3.16 1.96 -16.47
N LYS A 120 -3.88 3.02 -16.89
CA LYS A 120 -5.31 3.20 -16.63
C LYS A 120 -6.12 1.95 -16.99
N SER A 121 -5.92 1.43 -18.19
CA SER A 121 -6.61 0.23 -18.68
C SER A 121 -6.35 -1.00 -17.79
N GLN A 122 -5.13 -1.18 -17.29
CA GLN A 122 -4.83 -2.27 -16.36
C GLN A 122 -5.54 -2.13 -15.02
N ILE A 123 -5.62 -0.90 -14.48
CA ILE A 123 -6.39 -0.62 -13.25
C ILE A 123 -7.86 -0.96 -13.46
N GLU A 124 -8.49 -0.40 -14.49
CA GLU A 124 -9.92 -0.59 -14.79
C GLU A 124 -10.26 -2.07 -15.02
N THR A 125 -9.43 -2.78 -15.79
CA THR A 125 -9.64 -4.20 -16.06
C THR A 125 -9.45 -5.05 -14.80
N ALA A 126 -8.43 -4.80 -13.98
CA ALA A 126 -8.25 -5.52 -12.71
C ALA A 126 -9.44 -5.30 -11.77
N LEU A 127 -9.91 -4.06 -11.64
CA LEU A 127 -11.06 -3.73 -10.79
C LEU A 127 -12.36 -4.37 -11.27
N THR A 128 -12.54 -4.58 -12.57
CA THR A 128 -13.75 -5.23 -13.13
C THR A 128 -13.66 -6.75 -13.10
N SER A 129 -12.45 -7.32 -13.17
CA SER A 129 -12.21 -8.78 -13.20
C SER A 129 -12.17 -9.42 -11.82
N LEU A 130 -11.91 -8.63 -10.76
CA LEU A 130 -11.74 -9.12 -9.39
C LEU A 130 -12.94 -8.72 -8.50
N PRO A 131 -13.17 -9.41 -7.37
CA PRO A 131 -14.32 -9.15 -6.50
C PRO A 131 -14.42 -7.70 -6.04
N GLN A 132 -15.58 -7.08 -6.28
CA GLN A 132 -15.85 -5.67 -5.97
C GLN A 132 -15.82 -5.34 -4.47
N ALA A 133 -15.90 -6.34 -3.60
CA ALA A 133 -15.82 -6.15 -2.14
C ALA A 133 -14.37 -6.10 -1.62
N TRP A 134 -13.38 -6.42 -2.45
CA TRP A 134 -11.99 -6.43 -2.02
C TRP A 134 -11.44 -5.02 -1.81
N PRO A 135 -10.59 -4.81 -0.78
CA PRO A 135 -9.86 -3.57 -0.63
C PRO A 135 -8.88 -3.37 -1.78
N VAL A 136 -8.61 -2.12 -2.11
CA VAL A 136 -7.69 -1.71 -3.17
C VAL A 136 -6.58 -0.85 -2.59
N HIS A 137 -5.33 -1.21 -2.83
CA HIS A 137 -4.18 -0.48 -2.29
C HIS A 137 -3.28 0.03 -3.42
N ILE A 138 -2.69 1.21 -3.22
CA ILE A 138 -1.73 1.82 -4.14
C ILE A 138 -0.78 2.76 -3.39
N HIS A 139 0.53 2.72 -3.69
CA HIS A 139 1.44 3.79 -3.28
C HIS A 139 1.23 4.99 -4.20
N ILE A 140 1.15 6.18 -3.63
CA ILE A 140 0.84 7.37 -4.41
C ILE A 140 1.42 8.63 -3.77
N ALA A 141 2.00 9.50 -4.61
CA ALA A 141 2.54 10.78 -4.20
C ALA A 141 3.52 10.69 -3.02
N GLU A 142 4.29 9.60 -2.93
CA GLU A 142 5.24 9.35 -1.85
C GLU A 142 6.38 10.36 -1.88
N GLN A 143 6.98 10.59 -3.04
CA GLN A 143 8.15 11.44 -3.23
C GLN A 143 7.86 12.59 -4.19
N VAL A 144 8.56 13.72 -3.99
CA VAL A 144 8.46 14.90 -4.87
C VAL A 144 8.68 14.52 -6.33
N LYS A 145 9.70 13.69 -6.61
CA LYS A 145 9.98 13.23 -7.97
C LYS A 145 8.80 12.50 -8.63
N GLU A 146 8.06 11.70 -7.88
CA GLU A 146 6.86 11.04 -8.41
C GLU A 146 5.81 12.06 -8.84
N VAL A 147 5.62 13.11 -8.03
CA VAL A 147 4.67 14.19 -8.35
C VAL A 147 5.11 14.94 -9.60
N ASP A 148 6.38 15.32 -9.69
CA ASP A 148 6.93 16.06 -10.82
C ASP A 148 6.84 15.24 -12.11
N ASP A 149 7.20 13.95 -12.06
CA ASP A 149 7.13 13.05 -13.21
C ASP A 149 5.68 12.83 -13.67
N CYS A 150 4.73 12.73 -12.73
CA CYS A 150 3.31 12.58 -13.04
C CYS A 150 2.75 13.84 -13.73
N VAL A 151 3.09 15.02 -13.21
CA VAL A 151 2.69 16.30 -13.82
C VAL A 151 3.31 16.44 -15.21
N ALA A 152 4.58 16.09 -15.37
CA ALA A 152 5.26 16.14 -16.68
C ALA A 152 4.61 15.20 -17.70
N TRP A 153 4.13 14.02 -17.26
CA TRP A 153 3.50 13.03 -18.12
C TRP A 153 2.04 13.37 -18.45
N SER A 154 1.24 13.75 -17.45
CA SER A 154 -0.23 13.83 -17.57
C SER A 154 -0.80 15.26 -17.44
N GLY A 155 0.00 16.22 -17.00
CA GLY A 155 -0.48 17.54 -16.61
C GLY A 155 -1.20 17.59 -15.26
N GLN A 156 -1.30 16.46 -14.54
CA GLN A 156 -2.00 16.33 -13.27
C GLN A 156 -1.10 15.74 -12.18
N ARG A 157 -1.39 16.09 -10.93
CA ARG A 157 -0.75 15.48 -9.76
C ARG A 157 -1.26 14.04 -9.55
N PRO A 158 -0.52 13.15 -8.87
CA PRO A 158 -0.89 11.73 -8.80
C PRO A 158 -2.29 11.45 -8.25
N VAL A 159 -2.66 12.04 -7.11
CA VAL A 159 -3.99 11.84 -6.51
C VAL A 159 -5.08 12.48 -7.36
N GLN A 160 -4.82 13.64 -7.93
CA GLN A 160 -5.72 14.30 -8.86
C GLN A 160 -5.97 13.44 -10.11
N TRP A 161 -4.91 12.88 -10.70
CA TRP A 161 -5.01 11.98 -11.84
C TRP A 161 -5.84 10.73 -11.50
N LEU A 162 -5.54 10.09 -10.38
CA LEU A 162 -6.29 8.90 -9.95
C LEU A 162 -7.78 9.21 -9.76
N ALA A 163 -8.11 10.35 -9.14
CA ALA A 163 -9.48 10.78 -8.92
C ALA A 163 -10.23 11.05 -10.22
N ASN A 164 -9.58 11.72 -11.18
CA ASN A 164 -10.22 12.16 -12.43
C ASN A 164 -10.35 11.03 -13.46
N GLU A 165 -9.33 10.16 -13.53
CA GLU A 165 -9.22 9.17 -14.60
C GLU A 165 -9.80 7.80 -14.23
N VAL A 166 -9.74 7.43 -12.95
CA VAL A 166 -10.19 6.12 -12.46
C VAL A 166 -11.33 6.27 -11.45
N GLY A 167 -11.19 7.22 -10.52
CA GLY A 167 -12.00 7.32 -9.32
C GLY A 167 -11.52 6.38 -8.22
N PHE A 168 -11.78 6.76 -6.96
CA PHE A 168 -11.54 5.91 -5.80
C PHE A 168 -12.60 6.15 -4.72
N ASP A 169 -12.83 5.16 -3.89
CA ASP A 169 -13.89 5.12 -2.88
C ASP A 169 -13.39 4.59 -1.53
N ALA A 170 -14.29 4.29 -0.61
CA ALA A 170 -13.99 3.82 0.74
C ALA A 170 -13.24 2.46 0.81
N ARG A 171 -13.11 1.73 -0.30
CA ARG A 171 -12.33 0.48 -0.39
C ARG A 171 -10.85 0.75 -0.60
N TRP A 172 -10.48 1.95 -1.04
CA TRP A 172 -9.10 2.29 -1.36
C TRP A 172 -8.29 2.64 -0.14
N CYS A 173 -7.02 2.23 -0.18
CA CYS A 173 -5.97 2.68 0.72
C CYS A 173 -4.86 3.32 -0.12
N LEU A 174 -4.68 4.62 0.07
CA LEU A 174 -3.67 5.43 -0.59
C LEU A 174 -2.45 5.47 0.33
N ILE A 175 -1.39 4.74 -0.03
CA ILE A 175 -0.21 4.61 0.82
C ILE A 175 0.68 5.83 0.63
N HIS A 176 1.18 6.35 1.75
CA HIS A 176 1.93 7.57 1.94
C HIS A 176 1.11 8.84 1.65
N ALA A 177 0.76 9.09 0.38
CA ALA A 177 0.12 10.32 -0.05
C ALA A 177 0.84 11.60 0.48
N THR A 178 2.15 11.51 0.71
CA THR A 178 2.98 12.50 1.43
C THR A 178 2.86 13.89 0.81
N HIS A 179 2.92 13.95 -0.53
CA HIS A 179 2.93 15.21 -1.28
C HIS A 179 1.58 15.50 -1.92
N VAL A 180 0.55 15.70 -1.11
CA VAL A 180 -0.78 16.15 -1.55
C VAL A 180 -1.00 17.63 -1.28
N ASN A 181 -1.81 18.30 -2.10
CA ASN A 181 -2.29 19.63 -1.84
C ASN A 181 -3.67 19.63 -1.13
N THR A 182 -4.18 20.80 -0.78
CA THR A 182 -5.46 20.94 -0.07
C THR A 182 -6.63 20.31 -0.83
N ASP A 183 -6.72 20.48 -2.15
CA ASP A 183 -7.81 19.93 -2.95
C ASP A 183 -7.75 18.40 -3.01
N GLU A 184 -6.54 17.83 -3.08
CA GLU A 184 -6.32 16.38 -3.02
C GLU A 184 -6.71 15.82 -1.65
N VAL A 185 -6.36 16.52 -0.53
CA VAL A 185 -6.80 16.11 0.82
C VAL A 185 -8.33 16.12 0.95
N LEU A 186 -9.00 17.14 0.44
CA LEU A 186 -10.46 17.23 0.42
C LEU A 186 -11.09 16.10 -0.41
N THR A 187 -10.50 15.76 -1.54
CA THR A 187 -10.94 14.67 -2.40
C THR A 187 -10.82 13.32 -1.69
N ILE A 188 -9.67 13.07 -1.04
CA ILE A 188 -9.47 11.85 -0.23
C ILE A 188 -10.48 11.78 0.91
N ALA A 189 -10.66 12.85 1.68
CA ALA A 189 -11.62 12.86 2.79
C ALA A 189 -13.06 12.59 2.33
N LYS A 190 -13.49 13.19 1.23
CA LYS A 190 -14.84 12.98 0.66
C LYS A 190 -15.05 11.56 0.15
N SER A 191 -14.06 10.93 -0.43
CA SER A 191 -14.14 9.56 -0.94
C SER A 191 -14.23 8.51 0.17
N GLN A 192 -13.85 8.88 1.41
CA GLN A 192 -13.66 7.97 2.55
C GLN A 192 -12.59 6.91 2.31
N ALA A 193 -11.71 7.09 1.32
CA ALA A 193 -10.49 6.30 1.20
C ALA A 193 -9.61 6.45 2.45
N VAL A 194 -8.87 5.41 2.77
CA VAL A 194 -7.91 5.42 3.88
C VAL A 194 -6.57 5.96 3.36
N VAL A 195 -5.92 6.83 4.11
CA VAL A 195 -4.50 7.15 3.90
C VAL A 195 -3.67 6.21 4.78
N GLY A 196 -2.83 5.40 4.17
CA GLY A 196 -1.91 4.48 4.86
C GLY A 196 -0.57 5.16 5.09
N LEU A 197 -0.30 5.61 6.29
CA LEU A 197 0.94 6.32 6.63
C LEU A 197 1.98 5.36 7.20
N CYS A 198 3.24 5.57 6.83
CA CYS A 198 4.38 4.77 7.26
C CYS A 198 5.49 5.70 7.83
N PRO A 199 5.23 6.35 8.98
CA PRO A 199 6.06 7.44 9.48
C PRO A 199 7.55 7.11 9.63
N SER A 200 7.90 5.89 10.05
CA SER A 200 9.29 5.49 10.17
C SER A 200 9.99 5.33 8.82
N THR A 201 9.28 4.81 7.81
CA THR A 201 9.79 4.71 6.44
C THR A 201 9.93 6.09 5.80
N GLU A 202 8.89 6.91 5.88
CA GLU A 202 8.85 8.28 5.34
C GLU A 202 9.98 9.14 5.92
N ALA A 203 10.25 8.99 7.24
CA ALA A 203 11.38 9.65 7.89
C ALA A 203 12.73 9.09 7.46
N ASN A 204 12.86 7.77 7.32
CA ASN A 204 14.11 7.10 6.92
C ASN A 204 14.50 7.46 5.48
N LEU A 205 13.53 7.54 4.58
CA LEU A 205 13.74 7.94 3.17
C LEU A 205 13.82 9.46 2.99
N GLY A 206 13.36 10.24 3.97
CA GLY A 206 13.29 11.68 3.87
C GLY A 206 12.20 12.16 2.93
N ASP A 207 11.10 11.43 2.84
CA ASP A 207 10.02 11.72 1.89
C ASP A 207 9.26 13.00 2.26
N GLY A 208 8.92 13.18 3.53
CA GLY A 208 8.22 14.37 4.00
C GLY A 208 7.18 14.08 5.07
N ILE A 209 6.27 15.02 5.28
CA ILE A 209 5.23 14.93 6.31
C ILE A 209 3.86 15.14 5.66
N PHE A 210 3.03 14.10 5.68
CA PHE A 210 1.65 14.17 5.20
C PHE A 210 0.82 15.18 6.03
N PRO A 211 -0.10 15.98 5.43
CA PRO A 211 -0.92 16.99 6.14
C PRO A 211 -2.10 16.35 6.89
N ILE A 212 -1.81 15.54 7.91
CA ILE A 212 -2.80 14.75 8.65
C ILE A 212 -3.84 15.62 9.36
N THR A 213 -3.44 16.81 9.84
CA THR A 213 -4.35 17.75 10.52
C THR A 213 -5.48 18.18 9.61
N ASP A 214 -5.18 18.41 8.34
CA ASP A 214 -6.17 18.79 7.34
C ASP A 214 -7.09 17.62 7.00
N LEU A 215 -6.53 16.41 6.88
CA LEU A 215 -7.32 15.19 6.66
C LEU A 215 -8.33 14.95 7.79
N ILE A 216 -7.89 15.04 9.05
CA ILE A 216 -8.74 14.84 10.23
C ILE A 216 -9.81 15.93 10.31
N ALA A 217 -9.47 17.19 10.05
CA ALA A 217 -10.42 18.31 10.07
C ALA A 217 -11.58 18.12 9.06
N HIS A 218 -11.36 17.34 8.00
CA HIS A 218 -12.37 17.06 6.98
C HIS A 218 -12.98 15.65 7.11
N GLY A 219 -12.79 14.98 8.26
CA GLY A 219 -13.37 13.64 8.53
C GLY A 219 -12.77 12.52 7.71
N GLY A 220 -11.55 12.69 7.21
CA GLY A 220 -10.84 11.64 6.48
C GLY A 220 -10.35 10.52 7.38
N ARG A 221 -9.99 9.39 6.76
CA ARG A 221 -9.61 8.14 7.43
C ARG A 221 -8.12 7.87 7.23
N LEU A 222 -7.47 7.31 8.25
CA LEU A 222 -6.05 6.94 8.18
C LEU A 222 -5.80 5.57 8.84
N GLY A 223 -4.68 4.97 8.47
CA GLY A 223 -4.06 3.82 9.10
C GLY A 223 -2.55 4.01 9.17
N ILE A 224 -1.88 3.20 9.95
CA ILE A 224 -0.42 3.20 10.05
C ILE A 224 0.16 1.84 9.68
N GLY A 225 1.36 1.83 9.16
CA GLY A 225 2.16 0.64 8.87
C GLY A 225 3.64 0.88 9.10
N SER A 226 4.43 -0.20 9.20
CA SER A 226 5.89 -0.14 9.35
C SER A 226 6.63 -0.13 8.00
N ASP A 227 5.96 -0.57 6.93
CA ASP A 227 6.45 -0.64 5.56
C ASP A 227 7.85 -1.29 5.47
N SER A 228 8.94 -0.52 5.42
CA SER A 228 10.31 -1.02 5.23
C SER A 228 10.88 -1.82 6.42
N HIS A 229 10.17 -1.92 7.54
CA HIS A 229 10.60 -2.60 8.77
C HIS A 229 11.90 -2.06 9.40
N VAL A 230 12.28 -0.81 9.13
CA VAL A 230 13.38 -0.14 9.87
C VAL A 230 13.02 0.02 11.35
N CYS A 231 11.73 0.08 11.63
CA CYS A 231 11.15 -0.03 12.96
C CYS A 231 9.84 -0.82 12.89
N VAL A 232 9.62 -1.76 13.82
CA VAL A 232 8.36 -2.50 13.94
C VAL A 232 7.76 -2.20 15.31
N SER A 233 7.10 -1.04 15.43
CA SER A 233 6.52 -0.59 16.70
C SER A 233 5.36 0.37 16.47
N VAL A 234 4.14 -0.05 16.85
CA VAL A 234 2.94 0.81 16.80
C VAL A 234 3.16 2.12 17.57
N ALA A 235 3.78 2.05 18.74
CA ALA A 235 4.03 3.21 19.59
C ALA A 235 5.01 4.21 18.94
N GLU A 236 6.01 3.70 18.21
CA GLU A 236 6.99 4.55 17.51
C GLU A 236 6.36 5.22 16.30
N GLU A 237 5.60 4.47 15.49
CA GLU A 237 4.88 5.04 14.34
C GLU A 237 3.94 6.16 14.78
N LEU A 238 3.13 5.95 15.81
CA LEU A 238 2.22 6.98 16.35
C LEU A 238 2.96 8.17 16.94
N ARG A 239 4.08 7.94 17.62
CA ARG A 239 4.93 9.01 18.17
C ARG A 239 5.52 9.87 17.06
N LEU A 240 6.09 9.24 16.04
CA LEU A 240 6.71 9.94 14.93
C LEU A 240 5.68 10.72 14.10
N LEU A 241 4.50 10.12 13.89
CA LEU A 241 3.37 10.76 13.26
C LEU A 241 2.98 12.09 13.96
N GLU A 242 2.76 12.03 15.28
CA GLU A 242 2.38 13.21 16.07
C GLU A 242 3.53 14.24 16.17
N TYR A 243 4.79 13.77 16.39
CA TYR A 243 5.93 14.66 16.55
C TYR A 243 6.30 15.36 15.23
N GLY A 244 6.18 14.70 14.11
CA GLY A 244 6.35 15.31 12.80
C GLY A 244 5.41 16.50 12.61
N GLN A 245 4.12 16.33 12.93
CA GLN A 245 3.13 17.42 12.86
C GLN A 245 3.46 18.56 13.85
N ARG A 246 3.85 18.23 15.10
CA ARG A 246 4.21 19.26 16.10
C ARG A 246 5.38 20.13 15.65
N LEU A 247 6.41 19.50 15.09
CA LEU A 247 7.59 20.20 14.60
C LEU A 247 7.28 21.08 13.38
N ARG A 248 6.49 20.56 12.46
CA ARG A 248 6.04 21.31 11.28
C ARG A 248 5.21 22.54 11.67
N ASP A 249 4.23 22.35 12.55
CA ASP A 249 3.22 23.36 12.86
C ASP A 249 3.58 24.23 14.07
N GLN A 250 4.67 23.87 14.80
CA GLN A 250 5.10 24.53 16.05
C GLN A 250 4.00 24.59 17.12
N GLN A 251 3.18 23.54 17.18
CA GLN A 251 2.03 23.40 18.07
C GLN A 251 2.00 22.00 18.70
N ARG A 252 1.33 21.88 19.87
CA ARG A 252 1.11 20.59 20.55
C ARG A 252 -0.21 19.97 20.13
N ASN A 253 -0.36 18.66 20.33
CA ASN A 253 -1.61 17.89 20.16
C ASN A 253 -2.22 18.08 18.76
N ARG A 254 -1.45 17.74 17.73
CA ARG A 254 -1.86 17.97 16.33
C ARG A 254 -2.78 16.87 15.78
N VAL A 255 -2.54 15.61 16.17
CA VAL A 255 -3.33 14.46 15.73
C VAL A 255 -4.47 14.19 16.74
N TYR A 256 -5.15 15.24 17.15
CA TYR A 256 -6.27 15.20 18.10
C TYR A 256 -7.57 15.66 17.43
N SER A 257 -8.65 14.94 17.69
CA SER A 257 -10.00 15.36 17.31
C SER A 257 -10.85 15.60 18.56
N SER A 258 -11.43 16.78 18.68
CA SER A 258 -12.38 17.09 19.77
C SER A 258 -13.67 16.25 19.67
N ALA A 259 -13.97 15.68 18.50
CA ALA A 259 -15.12 14.81 18.30
C ALA A 259 -14.87 13.38 18.83
N GLN A 260 -13.62 13.00 19.02
CA GLN A 260 -13.20 11.72 19.59
C GLN A 260 -12.05 11.95 20.57
N PRO A 261 -12.32 12.44 21.78
CA PRO A 261 -11.27 12.57 22.81
C PRO A 261 -10.80 11.14 23.16
N SER A 262 -9.49 10.93 23.07
CA SER A 262 -8.81 9.68 23.42
C SER A 262 -8.99 9.33 24.90
#